data_d863970a49dd41bab5af9aea91a138f2
#
_entry.id   d863970a49dd41bab5af9aea91a138f2
#
_cell.length_a   1.000
_cell.length_b   1.000
_cell.length_c   1.000
_cell.angle_alpha   90.00
_cell.angle_beta   90.00
_cell.angle_gamma   90.00
#
_symmetry.space_group_name_H-M   'P 1'
#
loop_
_entity.id
_entity.type
_entity.pdbx_description
1 polymer ?
#
loop_
_entity_poly.entity_id
_entity_poly.type
_entity_poly.pdbx_seq_one_letter_code
_entity_poly.pdbx_strand_id
1 'polypeptide(L)'
;MSHTQGRWRFHGGSTVFMGAIPDDQLANVSAIAMNRISNPRSYTRAVMVGAGGVQRRMASNATGFGYRMMTQQLEVGTQARDAKDAAWVDAVLEALMPASKGKRFYNHFQCLGEEQQPWQSYFGANAAPLLAVKAKYDPEQHIHGINCAAMNR
;
A
#
# COMPACT_ATOMS: atom_id res chain seq x y z
N MET A 1 27.51 28.59 7.39
CA MET A 1 26.53 28.12 6.39
C MET A 1 26.11 26.71 6.79
N SER A 2 24.98 26.56 7.47
CA SER A 2 24.47 25.25 7.91
C SER A 2 23.76 24.58 6.74
N HIS A 3 24.34 23.53 6.20
CA HIS A 3 23.65 22.64 5.27
C HIS A 3 22.57 21.87 6.03
N THR A 4 21.36 22.40 6.07
CA THR A 4 20.19 21.60 6.37
C THR A 4 19.93 20.69 5.19
N GLN A 5 20.49 19.49 5.21
CA GLN A 5 20.07 18.40 4.35
C GLN A 5 18.59 18.13 4.67
N GLY A 6 17.71 18.63 3.81
CA GLY A 6 16.29 18.32 3.90
C GLY A 6 16.11 16.79 3.84
N ARG A 7 15.62 16.19 4.91
CA ARG A 7 15.30 14.75 4.95
C ARG A 7 14.23 14.48 3.90
N TRP A 8 14.60 13.77 2.85
CA TRP A 8 13.66 13.22 1.89
C TRP A 8 12.77 12.22 2.62
N ARG A 9 11.48 12.46 2.62
CA ARG A 9 10.51 11.51 3.16
C ARG A 9 9.81 10.83 1.99
N PHE A 10 10.00 9.53 1.86
CA PHE A 10 9.16 8.76 0.95
C PHE A 10 7.76 8.64 1.56
N HIS A 11 6.74 8.96 0.77
CA HIS A 11 5.34 8.73 1.10
C HIS A 11 4.72 7.94 -0.04
N GLY A 12 4.11 6.80 0.25
CA GLY A 12 3.57 5.95 -0.79
C GLY A 12 2.83 4.75 -0.23
N GLY A 13 2.07 4.11 -1.07
CA GLY A 13 1.32 2.92 -0.74
C GLY A 13 0.95 2.12 -1.97
N SER A 14 0.15 1.10 -1.76
CA SER A 14 -0.30 0.23 -2.84
C SER A 14 -1.70 -0.31 -2.60
N THR A 15 -2.36 -0.69 -3.68
CA THR A 15 -3.64 -1.40 -3.66
C THR A 15 -3.53 -2.67 -4.51
N VAL A 16 -4.31 -3.70 -4.16
CA VAL A 16 -4.40 -4.97 -4.87
C VAL A 16 -5.81 -5.16 -5.39
N PHE A 17 -5.95 -5.51 -6.66
CA PHE A 17 -7.22 -5.76 -7.32
C PHE A 17 -7.39 -7.25 -7.62
N MET A 18 -8.58 -7.78 -7.34
CA MET A 18 -8.93 -9.18 -7.59
C MET A 18 -9.73 -9.35 -8.89
N GLY A 19 -9.97 -8.27 -9.61
CA GLY A 19 -10.71 -8.22 -10.87
C GLY A 19 -10.39 -6.96 -11.65
N ALA A 20 -11.22 -6.61 -12.62
CA ALA A 20 -11.13 -5.34 -13.33
C ALA A 20 -11.44 -4.18 -12.38
N ILE A 21 -10.78 -3.06 -12.58
CA ILE A 21 -11.12 -1.80 -11.91
C ILE A 21 -12.30 -1.20 -12.70
N PRO A 22 -13.39 -0.81 -12.05
CA PRO A 22 -14.52 -0.17 -12.73
C PRO A 22 -14.12 1.12 -13.46
N ASP A 23 -14.73 1.38 -14.61
CA ASP A 23 -14.38 2.52 -15.47
C ASP A 23 -14.58 3.87 -14.79
N ASP A 24 -15.62 4.01 -13.98
CA ASP A 24 -15.89 5.20 -13.18
C ASP A 24 -14.78 5.48 -12.15
N GLN A 25 -14.23 4.43 -11.55
CA GLN A 25 -13.11 4.57 -10.62
C GLN A 25 -11.80 4.88 -11.36
N LEU A 26 -11.58 4.29 -12.53
CA LEU A 26 -10.43 4.65 -13.39
C LEU A 26 -10.53 6.11 -13.84
N ALA A 27 -11.71 6.59 -14.23
CA ALA A 27 -11.94 7.98 -14.60
C ALA A 27 -11.64 8.93 -13.43
N ASN A 28 -12.14 8.62 -12.23
CA ASN A 28 -11.90 9.40 -11.02
C ASN A 28 -10.41 9.48 -10.68
N VAL A 29 -9.71 8.35 -10.67
CA VAL A 29 -8.27 8.28 -10.41
C VAL A 29 -7.49 9.07 -11.46
N SER A 30 -7.87 8.97 -12.73
CA SER A 30 -7.25 9.73 -13.81
C SER A 30 -7.42 11.23 -13.61
N ALA A 31 -8.62 11.69 -13.22
CA ALA A 31 -8.88 13.09 -12.91
C ALA A 31 -8.01 13.59 -11.74
N ILE A 32 -7.89 12.81 -10.66
CA ILE A 32 -7.01 13.13 -9.52
C ILE A 32 -5.55 13.19 -9.97
N ALA A 33 -5.11 12.22 -10.78
CA ALA A 33 -3.73 12.15 -11.26
C ALA A 33 -3.40 13.35 -12.17
N MET A 34 -4.31 13.76 -13.04
CA MET A 34 -4.14 14.90 -13.94
C MET A 34 -4.16 16.25 -13.22
N ASN A 35 -4.90 16.35 -12.11
CA ASN A 35 -4.95 17.56 -11.28
C ASN A 35 -3.79 17.65 -10.29
N ARG A 36 -2.79 16.83 -10.43
CA ARG A 36 -1.60 16.87 -9.59
C ARG A 36 -0.94 18.25 -9.71
N ILE A 37 -0.80 18.91 -8.57
CA ILE A 37 0.07 20.10 -8.46
C ILE A 37 1.51 19.58 -8.45
N SER A 38 2.17 19.59 -9.60
CA SER A 38 3.55 19.12 -9.67
C SER A 38 4.48 20.15 -9.01
N ASN A 39 5.10 19.73 -7.91
CA ASN A 39 6.31 20.40 -7.47
C ASN A 39 7.46 19.84 -8.34
N PRO A 40 8.13 20.66 -9.18
CA PRO A 40 9.18 20.18 -10.08
C PRO A 40 10.38 19.57 -9.34
N ARG A 41 10.44 19.75 -8.02
CA ARG A 41 11.46 19.16 -7.15
C ARG A 41 11.04 17.86 -6.50
N SER A 42 9.79 17.40 -6.65
CA SER A 42 9.28 16.16 -6.10
C SER A 42 9.20 15.08 -7.17
N TYR A 43 9.79 13.94 -6.88
CA TYR A 43 9.62 12.75 -7.70
C TYR A 43 8.35 12.01 -7.28
N THR A 44 7.46 11.77 -8.23
CA THR A 44 6.22 11.02 -8.00
C THR A 44 6.06 9.97 -9.06
N ARG A 45 5.63 8.78 -8.64
CA ARG A 45 5.37 7.66 -9.56
C ARG A 45 4.03 6.99 -9.23
N ALA A 46 3.39 6.48 -10.27
CA ALA A 46 2.34 5.47 -10.18
C ALA A 46 2.74 4.32 -11.11
N VAL A 47 2.75 3.10 -10.60
CA VAL A 47 3.14 1.90 -11.33
C VAL A 47 2.06 0.85 -11.20
N MET A 48 1.49 0.43 -12.32
CA MET A 48 0.55 -0.69 -12.34
C MET A 48 1.28 -1.95 -12.79
N VAL A 49 1.17 -3.00 -12.00
CA VAL A 49 1.78 -4.30 -12.25
C VAL A 49 0.68 -5.34 -12.46
N GLY A 50 0.71 -6.01 -13.61
CA GLY A 50 -0.16 -7.14 -13.88
C GLY A 50 0.28 -8.38 -13.08
N ALA A 51 -0.68 -9.19 -12.65
CA ALA A 51 -0.43 -10.42 -11.92
C ALA A 51 -1.17 -11.61 -12.54
N GLY A 52 -0.61 -12.81 -12.40
CA GLY A 52 -1.22 -14.01 -12.98
C GLY A 52 -0.25 -15.20 -13.05
N GLY A 53 -0.43 -16.05 -14.05
CA GLY A 53 0.48 -17.16 -14.33
C GLY A 53 0.61 -18.15 -13.17
N VAL A 54 1.84 -18.49 -12.81
CA VAL A 54 2.15 -19.44 -11.73
C VAL A 54 1.60 -18.99 -10.39
N GLN A 55 1.59 -17.69 -10.10
CA GLN A 55 1.08 -17.15 -8.84
C GLN A 55 -0.35 -17.61 -8.56
N ARG A 56 -1.23 -17.62 -9.58
CA ARG A 56 -2.63 -18.02 -9.44
C ARG A 56 -2.84 -19.52 -9.17
N ARG A 57 -1.86 -20.35 -9.50
CA ARG A 57 -1.90 -21.81 -9.28
C ARG A 57 -1.46 -22.21 -7.88
N MET A 58 -0.88 -21.30 -7.11
CA MET A 58 -0.47 -21.55 -5.74
C MET A 58 -1.65 -21.41 -4.79
N ALA A 59 -1.74 -22.26 -3.78
CA ALA A 59 -2.72 -22.11 -2.71
C ALA A 59 -2.50 -20.79 -1.96
N SER A 60 -3.59 -20.13 -1.53
CA SER A 60 -3.54 -18.85 -0.84
C SER A 60 -2.77 -18.89 0.47
N ASN A 61 -2.68 -20.06 1.12
CA ASN A 61 -1.97 -20.30 2.36
C ASN A 61 -0.56 -20.88 2.18
N ALA A 62 -0.08 -21.04 0.94
CA ALA A 62 1.25 -21.61 0.68
C ALA A 62 2.39 -20.70 1.18
N THR A 63 2.14 -19.39 1.34
CA THR A 63 3.08 -18.40 1.89
C THR A 63 2.28 -17.32 2.63
N GLY A 64 2.97 -16.36 3.25
CA GLY A 64 2.31 -15.22 3.88
C GLY A 64 1.43 -14.39 2.94
N PHE A 65 1.76 -14.33 1.64
CA PHE A 65 0.99 -13.57 0.66
C PHE A 65 -0.30 -14.29 0.26
N GLY A 66 -1.46 -13.79 0.71
CA GLY A 66 -2.78 -14.42 0.52
C GLY A 66 -3.50 -14.08 -0.79
N TYR A 67 -3.14 -12.99 -1.48
CA TYR A 67 -3.87 -12.50 -2.66
C TYR A 67 -3.42 -13.14 -3.97
N ARG A 68 -3.42 -14.48 -4.01
CA ARG A 68 -2.95 -15.27 -5.18
C ARG A 68 -3.75 -15.03 -6.45
N MET A 69 -5.03 -14.69 -6.31
CA MET A 69 -5.93 -14.43 -7.43
C MET A 69 -5.93 -12.97 -7.89
N MET A 70 -5.03 -12.14 -7.40
CA MET A 70 -4.95 -10.76 -7.84
C MET A 70 -4.73 -10.67 -9.33
N THR A 71 -5.34 -9.66 -9.96
CA THR A 71 -5.18 -9.35 -11.38
C THR A 71 -4.16 -8.26 -11.60
N GLN A 72 -4.15 -7.30 -10.70
CA GLN A 72 -3.32 -6.11 -10.80
C GLN A 72 -2.94 -5.60 -9.40
N GLN A 73 -1.85 -4.87 -9.36
CA GLN A 73 -1.39 -4.09 -8.22
C GLN A 73 -1.07 -2.69 -8.72
N LEU A 74 -1.50 -1.67 -8.01
CA LEU A 74 -1.06 -0.30 -8.21
C LEU A 74 -0.18 0.13 -7.03
N GLU A 75 0.98 0.68 -7.37
CA GLU A 75 1.86 1.37 -6.44
C GLU A 75 1.84 2.85 -6.74
N VAL A 76 1.64 3.67 -5.72
CA VAL A 76 1.73 5.13 -5.82
C VAL A 76 2.69 5.63 -4.76
N GLY A 77 3.58 6.50 -5.14
CA GLY A 77 4.54 7.04 -4.19
C GLY A 77 5.18 8.34 -4.65
N THR A 78 5.64 9.11 -3.69
CA THR A 78 6.34 10.35 -3.89
C THR A 78 7.52 10.47 -2.93
N GLN A 79 8.57 11.13 -3.38
CA GLN A 79 9.56 11.71 -2.47
C GLN A 79 9.02 13.08 -2.06
N ALA A 80 8.14 13.09 -1.06
CA ALA A 80 7.42 14.26 -0.63
C ALA A 80 8.39 15.32 -0.09
N ARG A 81 8.28 16.54 -0.63
CA ARG A 81 8.93 17.73 -0.10
C ARG A 81 7.96 18.63 0.63
N ASP A 82 6.67 18.46 0.36
CA ASP A 82 5.60 19.17 1.05
C ASP A 82 4.39 18.27 1.30
N ALA A 83 3.44 18.77 2.10
CA ALA A 83 2.24 18.03 2.47
C ALA A 83 1.30 17.78 1.28
N LYS A 84 1.36 18.60 0.22
CA LYS A 84 0.49 18.45 -0.96
C LYS A 84 0.86 17.23 -1.77
N ASP A 85 2.17 16.92 -1.87
CA ASP A 85 2.62 15.71 -2.55
C ASP A 85 2.13 14.44 -1.83
N ALA A 86 2.17 14.43 -0.49
CA ALA A 86 1.64 13.33 0.31
C ALA A 86 0.13 13.20 0.15
N ALA A 87 -0.61 14.30 0.27
CA ALA A 87 -2.07 14.33 0.11
C ALA A 87 -2.53 13.84 -1.27
N TRP A 88 -1.75 14.11 -2.33
CA TRP A 88 -2.05 13.58 -3.65
C TRP A 88 -1.95 12.05 -3.70
N VAL A 89 -0.93 11.45 -3.08
CA VAL A 89 -0.80 9.98 -2.99
C VAL A 89 -1.99 9.40 -2.23
N ASP A 90 -2.35 10.00 -1.10
CA ASP A 90 -3.47 9.54 -0.29
C ASP A 90 -4.79 9.61 -1.07
N ALA A 91 -5.05 10.70 -1.77
CA ALA A 91 -6.25 10.86 -2.60
C ALA A 91 -6.35 9.80 -3.71
N VAL A 92 -5.24 9.47 -4.38
CA VAL A 92 -5.23 8.40 -5.40
C VAL A 92 -5.54 7.05 -4.77
N LEU A 93 -4.93 6.72 -3.64
CA LEU A 93 -5.14 5.45 -2.96
C LEU A 93 -6.57 5.33 -2.41
N GLU A 94 -7.11 6.39 -1.83
CA GLU A 94 -8.50 6.45 -1.34
C GLU A 94 -9.52 6.26 -2.46
N ALA A 95 -9.31 6.89 -3.60
CA ALA A 95 -10.19 6.75 -4.77
C ALA A 95 -10.25 5.31 -5.31
N LEU A 96 -9.23 4.50 -5.05
CA LEU A 96 -9.15 3.09 -5.46
C LEU A 96 -9.59 2.10 -4.37
N MET A 97 -9.84 2.56 -3.15
CA MET A 97 -10.24 1.69 -2.04
C MET A 97 -11.51 0.87 -2.33
N PRO A 98 -12.58 1.41 -2.96
CA PRO A 98 -13.76 0.62 -3.28
C PRO A 98 -13.46 -0.56 -4.20
N ALA A 99 -12.67 -0.37 -5.27
CA ALA A 99 -12.29 -1.45 -6.21
C ALA A 99 -11.36 -2.49 -5.56
N SER A 100 -10.42 -2.04 -4.74
CA SER A 100 -9.48 -2.93 -4.04
C SER A 100 -10.12 -3.63 -2.85
N LYS A 101 -11.27 -3.13 -2.36
CA LYS A 101 -11.91 -3.58 -1.11
C LYS A 101 -10.92 -3.56 0.07
N GLY A 102 -10.14 -2.50 0.17
CA GLY A 102 -9.13 -2.32 1.21
C GLY A 102 -7.91 -3.23 1.12
N LYS A 103 -7.74 -4.01 0.03
CA LYS A 103 -6.58 -4.90 -0.12
C LYS A 103 -5.34 -4.14 -0.51
N ARG A 104 -4.20 -4.47 0.12
CA ARG A 104 -2.91 -3.82 -0.07
C ARG A 104 -1.80 -4.82 -0.30
N PHE A 105 -0.71 -4.36 -0.91
CA PHE A 105 0.48 -5.16 -1.12
C PHE A 105 1.50 -4.90 -0.01
N TYR A 106 1.94 -5.94 0.66
CA TYR A 106 2.72 -5.85 1.90
C TYR A 106 4.11 -5.20 1.76
N ASN A 107 4.69 -5.18 0.55
CA ASN A 107 6.00 -4.56 0.34
C ASN A 107 5.95 -3.01 0.31
N HIS A 108 4.76 -2.42 0.27
CA HIS A 108 4.56 -0.98 0.26
C HIS A 108 3.65 -0.61 1.43
N PHE A 109 4.24 -0.60 2.61
CA PHE A 109 3.53 -0.25 3.83
C PHE A 109 3.17 1.22 3.84
N GLN A 110 1.91 1.50 3.86
CA GLN A 110 1.36 2.80 4.18
C GLN A 110 0.23 2.60 5.17
N CYS A 111 0.30 3.33 6.24
CA CYS A 111 -0.81 3.47 7.16
C CYS A 111 -1.56 4.73 6.79
N LEU A 112 -2.63 4.59 6.02
CA LEU A 112 -3.59 5.66 5.81
C LEU A 112 -4.50 5.73 7.03
N GLY A 113 -4.27 6.73 7.88
CA GLY A 113 -5.07 6.96 9.07
C GLY A 113 -4.99 5.84 10.12
N GLU A 114 -5.99 5.79 10.99
CA GLU A 114 -6.15 4.76 12.02
C GLU A 114 -6.75 3.49 11.43
N GLU A 115 -5.97 2.72 10.70
CA GLU A 115 -6.40 1.43 10.20
C GLU A 115 -6.58 0.44 11.35
N GLN A 116 -7.82 0.08 11.65
CA GLN A 116 -8.14 -0.82 12.76
C GLN A 116 -7.65 -2.25 12.56
N GLN A 117 -7.39 -2.68 11.31
CA GLN A 117 -6.94 -4.04 10.98
C GLN A 117 -5.93 -4.07 9.82
N PRO A 118 -4.74 -3.50 9.97
CA PRO A 118 -3.75 -3.42 8.89
C PRO A 118 -3.32 -4.81 8.41
N TRP A 119 -3.23 -5.81 9.29
CA TRP A 119 -2.89 -7.19 8.93
C TRP A 119 -3.86 -7.79 7.94
N GLN A 120 -5.16 -7.50 8.10
CA GLN A 120 -6.20 -8.00 7.19
C GLN A 120 -6.06 -7.41 5.79
N SER A 121 -5.75 -6.12 5.70
CA SER A 121 -5.55 -5.43 4.42
C SER A 121 -4.35 -5.99 3.65
N TYR A 122 -3.28 -6.37 4.34
CA TYR A 122 -2.05 -6.87 3.72
C TYR A 122 -2.05 -8.37 3.46
N PHE A 123 -2.61 -9.17 4.36
CA PHE A 123 -2.46 -10.62 4.35
C PHE A 123 -3.77 -11.38 4.15
N GLY A 124 -4.92 -10.71 4.22
CA GLY A 124 -6.23 -11.33 4.07
C GLY A 124 -6.45 -12.46 5.06
N ALA A 125 -6.87 -13.64 4.59
CA ALA A 125 -7.10 -14.82 5.44
C ALA A 125 -5.83 -15.32 6.16
N ASN A 126 -4.64 -14.95 5.70
CA ASN A 126 -3.38 -15.34 6.33
C ASN A 126 -3.00 -14.44 7.51
N ALA A 127 -3.75 -13.38 7.80
CA ALA A 127 -3.45 -12.46 8.89
C ALA A 127 -3.40 -13.17 10.25
N ALA A 128 -4.43 -13.96 10.59
CA ALA A 128 -4.49 -14.66 11.88
C ALA A 128 -3.36 -15.68 12.07
N PRO A 129 -3.07 -16.58 11.10
CA PRO A 129 -1.90 -17.47 11.19
C PRO A 129 -0.57 -16.73 11.35
N LEU A 130 -0.37 -15.61 10.64
CA LEU A 130 0.87 -14.82 10.75
C LEU A 130 1.00 -14.12 12.10
N LEU A 131 -0.10 -13.62 12.66
CA LEU A 131 -0.12 -13.06 14.02
C LEU A 131 0.23 -14.12 15.06
N ALA A 132 -0.25 -15.36 14.92
CA ALA A 132 0.12 -16.46 15.80
C ALA A 132 1.62 -16.79 15.70
N VAL A 133 2.19 -16.80 14.51
CA VAL A 133 3.64 -16.95 14.30
C VAL A 133 4.40 -15.80 14.97
N LYS A 134 3.96 -14.55 14.78
CA LYS A 134 4.58 -13.40 15.43
C LYS A 134 4.55 -13.51 16.95
N ALA A 135 3.41 -13.84 17.53
CA ALA A 135 3.28 -14.00 18.98
C ALA A 135 4.19 -15.10 19.54
N LYS A 136 4.43 -16.18 18.77
CA LYS A 136 5.31 -17.29 19.18
C LYS A 136 6.80 -16.92 19.14
N TYR A 137 7.24 -16.19 18.11
CA TYR A 137 8.68 -15.97 17.85
C TYR A 137 9.15 -14.56 18.25
N ASP A 138 8.24 -13.64 18.46
CA ASP A 138 8.50 -12.26 18.89
C ASP A 138 7.47 -11.80 19.92
N PRO A 139 7.36 -12.50 21.09
CA PRO A 139 6.35 -12.19 22.11
C PRO A 139 6.55 -10.79 22.71
N GLU A 140 7.77 -10.31 22.79
CA GLU A 140 8.10 -8.99 23.33
C GLU A 140 8.09 -7.91 22.26
N GLN A 141 7.72 -8.26 21.01
CA GLN A 141 7.57 -7.34 19.88
C GLN A 141 8.83 -6.51 19.57
N HIS A 142 10.02 -7.13 19.62
CA HIS A 142 11.27 -6.48 19.25
C HIS A 142 11.37 -6.22 17.75
N ILE A 143 10.72 -7.05 16.93
CA ILE A 143 10.68 -6.88 15.47
C ILE A 143 9.47 -6.02 15.13
N HIS A 144 9.71 -4.74 14.91
CA HIS A 144 8.68 -3.77 14.58
C HIS A 144 8.43 -3.72 13.07
N GLY A 145 7.14 -3.61 12.68
CA GLY A 145 6.75 -3.25 11.31
C GLY A 145 7.08 -1.77 11.04
N ILE A 146 7.52 -1.50 9.83
CA ILE A 146 8.25 -0.27 9.52
C ILE A 146 7.39 1.00 9.63
N ASN A 147 6.07 0.99 9.54
CA ASN A 147 5.31 2.24 9.40
C ASN A 147 3.91 2.28 9.99
N CYS A 148 3.48 1.28 10.73
CA CYS A 148 2.13 1.29 11.28
C CYS A 148 2.15 1.07 12.79
N ALA A 149 1.79 2.06 13.57
CA ALA A 149 1.68 1.94 15.02
C ALA A 149 0.74 0.77 15.43
N ALA A 150 -0.28 0.46 14.64
CA ALA A 150 -1.18 -0.66 14.83
C ALA A 150 -0.56 -2.04 14.53
N MET A 151 0.54 -2.11 13.78
CA MET A 151 1.29 -3.35 13.56
C MET A 151 2.27 -3.66 14.70
N ASN A 152 2.47 -2.70 15.58
CA ASN A 152 3.42 -2.77 16.70
C ASN A 152 2.72 -3.03 18.06
N ARG A 153 1.40 -3.31 18.04
CA ARG A 153 0.61 -3.62 19.23
C ARG A 153 0.15 -5.06 19.22
#